data_511ce11caeef81e827e7908fe96b9651
#
_entry.id   511ce11caeef81e827e7908fe96b9651
#
_cell.length_a   1.000
_cell.length_b   1.000
_cell.length_c   1.000
_cell.angle_alpha   90.00
_cell.angle_beta   90.00
_cell.angle_gamma   90.00
#
_symmetry.space_group_name_H-M   'P 1'
#
loop_
_entity.id
_entity.type
_entity.pdbx_description
1 polymer ?
#
loop_
_entity_poly.entity_id
_entity_poly.type
_entity_poly.pdbx_seq_one_letter_code
_entity_poly.pdbx_strand_id
1 'polypeptide(L)'
;PVSANYSKNGATMVIAPGSYTNFTVEYTLFDQKTSVTLNLKKNYGNITCSIGKNKKIATKLDIPNYSDTKWATWDSQHYYWEGHENNQPRVNGETRGQIPQNASDPRWYNSSSSQATNLCANCPNINEMFWYISNGAAHWDSKTVWCVWGHLYQGGMWFLKKNNIPAFNSNKWYDGRDYRLINNAGIYVDMSDRISTADIPESDRNKYFFLPATDNMGGEWSPVGIYGNYWTSTPTNGDNTRAYALLFSQNTMKVLSHPREMGLVIQKFQ
;
A
#
# COMPACT_ATOMS: atom_id res chain seq x y z
N PRO A 1 7.04 13.50 9.62
CA PRO A 1 7.44 13.78 10.99
C PRO A 1 6.20 14.07 11.81
N VAL A 2 5.94 13.21 12.76
CA VAL A 2 4.75 13.25 13.61
C VAL A 2 5.10 13.90 14.96
N SER A 3 5.81 15.01 14.93
CA SER A 3 6.14 15.72 16.16
C SER A 3 5.25 16.94 16.29
N ALA A 4 4.48 17.02 17.39
CA ALA A 4 3.81 18.26 17.80
C ALA A 4 4.80 19.37 18.19
N ASN A 5 6.10 19.12 18.11
CA ASN A 5 7.13 20.07 18.45
C ASN A 5 7.38 21.04 17.26
N TYR A 6 6.74 22.19 17.31
CA TYR A 6 6.83 23.23 16.30
C TYR A 6 8.26 23.75 16.06
N SER A 7 9.17 23.62 17.03
CA SER A 7 10.57 24.02 16.84
C SER A 7 11.33 23.08 15.90
N LYS A 8 10.86 21.85 15.74
CA LYS A 8 11.45 20.86 14.81
C LYS A 8 10.77 20.80 13.46
N ASN A 9 9.47 21.18 13.39
CA ASN A 9 8.64 21.05 12.20
C ASN A 9 8.09 22.39 11.70
N GLY A 10 8.59 23.49 12.21
CA GLY A 10 8.19 24.84 11.82
C GLY A 10 9.24 25.50 10.93
N ALA A 11 8.77 26.28 9.97
CA ALA A 11 9.59 27.24 9.25
C ALA A 11 9.11 28.65 9.60
N THR A 12 10.04 29.60 9.71
CA THR A 12 9.71 31.00 9.95
C THR A 12 10.05 31.80 8.70
N MET A 13 9.12 32.63 8.26
CA MET A 13 9.34 33.57 7.18
C MET A 13 8.98 35.00 7.62
N VAL A 14 9.66 35.97 7.09
CA VAL A 14 9.35 37.39 7.29
C VAL A 14 8.48 37.86 6.13
N ILE A 15 7.33 38.46 6.47
CA ILE A 15 6.37 38.97 5.50
C ILE A 15 6.13 40.44 5.80
N ALA A 16 6.09 41.28 4.78
CA ALA A 16 5.78 42.69 4.94
C ALA A 16 4.39 42.88 5.58
N PRO A 17 4.22 43.91 6.42
CA PRO A 17 2.86 44.24 6.93
C PRO A 17 1.92 44.56 5.79
N GLY A 18 0.68 44.10 5.90
CA GLY A 18 -0.35 44.32 4.87
C GLY A 18 -1.44 43.24 4.88
N SER A 19 -2.43 43.44 4.01
CA SER A 19 -3.50 42.46 3.74
C SER A 19 -3.23 41.78 2.41
N TYR A 20 -3.25 40.45 2.43
CA TYR A 20 -2.97 39.59 1.28
C TYR A 20 -4.22 38.80 0.93
N THR A 21 -4.58 38.79 -0.34
CA THR A 21 -5.65 37.93 -0.89
C THR A 21 -5.05 36.67 -1.48
N ASN A 22 -5.74 35.54 -1.29
CA ASN A 22 -5.30 34.22 -1.81
C ASN A 22 -3.84 33.87 -1.41
N PHE A 23 -3.49 34.15 -0.15
CA PHE A 23 -2.16 33.86 0.36
C PHE A 23 -1.81 32.38 0.22
N THR A 24 -0.80 32.09 -0.56
CA THR A 24 -0.39 30.74 -0.89
C THR A 24 1.01 30.47 -0.39
N VAL A 25 1.23 29.32 0.21
CA VAL A 25 2.54 28.84 0.64
C VAL A 25 2.87 27.57 -0.13
N GLU A 26 4.08 27.53 -0.68
CA GLU A 26 4.66 26.35 -1.29
C GLU A 26 5.57 25.66 -0.28
N TYR A 27 5.34 24.36 -0.07
CA TYR A 27 6.13 23.52 0.82
C TYR A 27 6.91 22.53 -0.02
N THR A 28 8.22 22.49 0.17
CA THR A 28 9.09 21.44 -0.38
C THR A 28 9.55 20.56 0.77
N LEU A 29 9.15 19.30 0.75
CA LEU A 29 9.60 18.27 1.68
C LEU A 29 10.59 17.38 0.95
N PHE A 30 11.75 17.17 1.56
CA PHE A 30 12.76 16.26 1.05
C PHE A 30 13.05 15.19 2.12
N ASP A 31 12.89 13.93 1.76
CA ASP A 31 13.26 12.82 2.62
C ASP A 31 14.68 12.37 2.26
N GLN A 32 15.63 12.61 3.16
CA GLN A 32 17.04 12.28 2.94
C GLN A 32 17.29 10.77 2.81
N LYS A 33 16.44 9.92 3.43
CA LYS A 33 16.64 8.48 3.41
C LYS A 33 16.18 7.84 2.09
N THR A 34 15.10 8.36 1.52
CA THR A 34 14.50 7.83 0.30
C THR A 34 14.81 8.65 -0.94
N SER A 35 15.35 9.86 -0.74
CA SER A 35 15.58 10.89 -1.77
C SER A 35 14.29 11.34 -2.48
N VAL A 36 13.12 11.09 -1.88
CA VAL A 36 11.84 11.54 -2.41
C VAL A 36 11.61 13.00 -2.05
N THR A 37 11.22 13.78 -3.05
CA THR A 37 10.82 15.18 -2.89
C THR A 37 9.31 15.32 -3.15
N LEU A 38 8.62 16.04 -2.26
CA LEU A 38 7.23 16.40 -2.42
C LEU A 38 7.08 17.91 -2.40
N ASN A 39 6.47 18.47 -3.46
CA ASN A 39 6.10 19.87 -3.53
C ASN A 39 4.59 20.01 -3.34
N LEU A 40 4.19 20.81 -2.37
CA LEU A 40 2.80 21.05 -2.03
C LEU A 40 2.50 22.53 -2.03
N LYS A 41 1.34 22.91 -2.53
CA LYS A 41 0.84 24.28 -2.54
C LYS A 41 -0.45 24.36 -1.74
N LYS A 42 -0.46 25.19 -0.69
CA LYS A 42 -1.64 25.40 0.17
C LYS A 42 -2.07 26.86 0.12
N ASN A 43 -3.34 27.09 -0.18
CA ASN A 43 -3.96 28.42 -0.15
C ASN A 43 -4.63 28.62 1.21
N TYR A 44 -4.30 29.71 1.89
CA TYR A 44 -4.82 30.09 3.21
C TYR A 44 -5.86 31.22 3.13
N GLY A 45 -6.32 31.54 1.93
CA GLY A 45 -7.30 32.60 1.73
C GLY A 45 -6.71 33.99 2.01
N ASN A 46 -7.51 34.87 2.59
CA ASN A 46 -7.10 36.23 2.91
C ASN A 46 -6.44 36.27 4.29
N ILE A 47 -5.26 36.84 4.38
CA ILE A 47 -4.55 37.05 5.65
C ILE A 47 -4.13 38.49 5.83
N THR A 48 -4.06 38.93 7.10
CA THR A 48 -3.48 40.23 7.46
C THR A 48 -2.26 40.02 8.34
N CYS A 49 -1.15 40.66 7.97
CA CYS A 49 0.10 40.68 8.72
C CYS A 49 0.30 42.07 9.32
N SER A 50 0.53 42.16 10.63
CA SER A 50 0.77 43.41 11.37
C SER A 50 2.19 43.53 11.81
N ILE A 51 2.71 44.77 11.90
CA ILE A 51 4.07 45.08 12.36
C ILE A 51 4.29 44.45 13.74
N GLY A 52 5.45 43.80 13.91
CA GLY A 52 5.87 43.23 15.20
C GLY A 52 5.04 42.09 15.72
N LYS A 53 4.18 41.48 14.90
CA LYS A 53 3.35 40.34 15.31
C LYS A 53 3.78 39.06 14.61
N ASN A 54 3.72 37.95 15.37
CA ASN A 54 3.88 36.62 14.83
C ASN A 54 2.51 36.02 14.52
N LYS A 55 2.33 35.51 13.32
CA LYS A 55 1.13 34.75 12.92
C LYS A 55 1.51 33.28 12.73
N LYS A 56 0.92 32.40 13.53
CA LYS A 56 1.06 30.96 13.37
C LYS A 56 0.07 30.46 12.31
N ILE A 57 0.57 29.71 11.34
CA ILE A 57 -0.23 29.01 10.35
C ILE A 57 -0.01 27.53 10.57
N ALA A 58 -1.01 26.85 11.12
CA ALA A 58 -0.98 25.41 11.25
C ALA A 58 -1.35 24.78 9.90
N THR A 59 -0.52 23.85 9.44
CA THR A 59 -0.70 23.19 8.16
C THR A 59 -0.77 21.69 8.32
N LYS A 60 -1.82 21.09 7.75
CA LYS A 60 -1.90 19.65 7.51
C LYS A 60 -1.55 19.40 6.04
N LEU A 61 -0.54 18.58 5.80
CA LEU A 61 -0.03 18.36 4.44
C LEU A 61 -0.83 17.31 3.65
N ASP A 62 -1.72 16.56 4.33
CA ASP A 62 -2.63 15.57 3.74
C ASP A 62 -1.92 14.52 2.86
N ILE A 63 -0.72 14.12 3.26
CA ILE A 63 0.03 13.06 2.59
C ILE A 63 -0.62 11.71 2.98
N PRO A 64 -1.00 10.86 2.00
CA PRO A 64 -1.50 9.52 2.29
C PRO A 64 -0.52 8.77 3.19
N ASN A 65 -1.01 8.28 4.33
CA ASN A 65 -0.19 7.59 5.32
C ASN A 65 -0.60 6.12 5.41
N TYR A 66 0.34 5.24 5.09
CA TYR A 66 0.18 3.79 5.11
C TYR A 66 0.92 3.13 6.29
N SER A 67 1.23 3.89 7.35
CA SER A 67 1.90 3.34 8.55
C SER A 67 1.05 2.27 9.27
N ASP A 68 -0.26 2.25 9.03
CA ASP A 68 -1.16 1.23 9.54
C ASP A 68 -1.22 -0.04 8.69
N THR A 69 -0.53 -0.07 7.53
CA THR A 69 -0.40 -1.28 6.71
C THR A 69 0.14 -2.42 7.55
N LYS A 70 -0.51 -3.56 7.45
CA LYS A 70 -0.14 -4.78 8.17
C LYS A 70 0.37 -5.82 7.19
N TRP A 71 1.48 -6.44 7.56
CA TRP A 71 2.03 -7.62 6.91
C TRP A 71 1.73 -8.83 7.77
N ALA A 72 1.53 -9.96 7.13
CA ALA A 72 1.33 -11.24 7.81
C ALA A 72 1.91 -12.37 6.96
N THR A 73 2.33 -13.46 7.57
CA THR A 73 2.38 -14.74 6.90
C THR A 73 0.95 -15.17 6.58
N TRP A 74 0.74 -16.00 5.58
CA TRP A 74 -0.61 -16.25 5.10
C TRP A 74 -1.55 -16.75 6.19
N ASP A 75 -2.62 -15.99 6.40
CA ASP A 75 -3.72 -16.30 7.34
C ASP A 75 -3.27 -16.65 8.77
N SER A 76 -2.16 -16.05 9.24
CA SER A 76 -1.73 -16.18 10.63
C SER A 76 -2.73 -15.56 11.61
N GLN A 77 -2.59 -15.85 12.90
CA GLN A 77 -3.42 -15.28 13.95
C GLN A 77 -2.97 -13.87 14.34
N HIS A 78 -1.68 -13.57 14.19
CA HIS A 78 -1.05 -12.30 14.54
C HIS A 78 -0.28 -11.72 13.35
N TYR A 79 -0.14 -10.39 13.33
CA TYR A 79 0.64 -9.67 12.32
C TYR A 79 2.12 -10.02 12.41
N TYR A 80 2.83 -9.87 11.31
CA TYR A 80 4.23 -10.26 11.15
C TYR A 80 5.18 -9.70 12.23
N TRP A 81 4.92 -8.47 12.70
CA TRP A 81 5.71 -7.77 13.70
C TRP A 81 4.99 -7.58 15.05
N GLU A 82 3.82 -8.19 15.23
CA GLU A 82 3.05 -8.03 16.47
C GLU A 82 3.85 -8.48 17.68
N GLY A 83 3.94 -7.59 18.68
CA GLY A 83 4.81 -7.78 19.86
C GLY A 83 6.30 -7.51 19.60
N HIS A 84 6.69 -7.15 18.38
CA HIS A 84 8.07 -6.87 17.95
C HIS A 84 8.16 -5.61 17.08
N GLU A 85 7.27 -4.65 17.28
CA GLU A 85 7.14 -3.45 16.44
C GLU A 85 8.42 -2.60 16.43
N ASN A 86 9.16 -2.61 17.55
CA ASN A 86 10.43 -1.88 17.67
C ASN A 86 11.60 -2.53 16.91
N ASN A 87 11.44 -3.78 16.48
CA ASN A 87 12.47 -4.55 15.79
C ASN A 87 12.20 -4.67 14.28
N GLN A 88 11.29 -3.86 13.76
CA GLN A 88 11.03 -3.82 12.34
C GLN A 88 12.26 -3.24 11.60
N PRO A 89 12.78 -3.92 10.59
CA PRO A 89 14.02 -3.51 9.93
C PRO A 89 14.02 -2.08 9.41
N ARG A 90 12.87 -1.61 8.93
CA ARG A 90 12.72 -0.28 8.34
C ARG A 90 12.51 0.83 9.35
N VAL A 91 12.16 0.50 10.59
CA VAL A 91 12.06 1.46 11.68
C VAL A 91 13.42 1.73 12.29
N ASN A 92 14.20 0.69 12.57
CA ASN A 92 15.45 0.77 13.34
C ASN A 92 16.72 0.53 12.50
N GLY A 93 16.60 0.25 11.21
CA GLY A 93 17.73 -0.13 10.36
C GLY A 93 18.17 -1.59 10.53
N GLU A 94 17.48 -2.37 11.33
CA GLU A 94 17.71 -3.80 11.51
C GLU A 94 17.46 -4.56 10.20
N THR A 95 18.27 -5.59 9.92
CA THR A 95 18.17 -6.30 8.63
C THR A 95 17.04 -7.32 8.60
N ARG A 96 16.63 -7.90 9.71
CA ARG A 96 15.53 -8.89 9.72
C ARG A 96 14.58 -8.81 10.91
N GLY A 97 14.99 -8.24 12.05
CA GLY A 97 14.19 -8.27 13.26
C GLY A 97 13.82 -9.70 13.72
N GLN A 98 12.84 -9.80 14.59
CA GLN A 98 12.33 -11.09 15.08
C GLN A 98 11.16 -11.54 14.21
N ILE A 99 11.46 -12.21 13.10
CA ILE A 99 10.46 -12.78 12.19
C ILE A 99 9.91 -14.11 12.73
N PRO A 100 8.67 -14.50 12.36
CA PRO A 100 8.13 -15.82 12.68
C PRO A 100 8.99 -16.92 12.03
N GLN A 101 9.27 -18.02 12.77
CA GLN A 101 10.19 -19.06 12.33
C GLN A 101 9.53 -20.45 12.18
N ASN A 102 8.46 -20.71 12.93
CA ASN A 102 7.81 -22.02 12.95
C ASN A 102 6.41 -21.94 13.57
N ALA A 103 5.70 -23.06 13.53
CA ALA A 103 4.29 -23.16 13.97
C ALA A 103 4.05 -22.95 15.48
N SER A 104 5.06 -22.84 16.32
CA SER A 104 4.88 -22.45 17.72
C SER A 104 4.71 -20.93 17.91
N ASP A 105 5.01 -20.14 16.88
CA ASP A 105 4.81 -18.70 16.86
C ASP A 105 3.39 -18.41 16.31
N PRO A 106 2.51 -17.68 17.01
CA PRO A 106 1.17 -17.37 16.51
C PRO A 106 1.16 -16.47 15.27
N ARG A 107 2.30 -15.88 14.92
CA ARG A 107 2.51 -15.14 13.67
C ARG A 107 2.85 -16.05 12.49
N TRP A 108 3.05 -17.37 12.72
CA TRP A 108 3.31 -18.32 11.66
C TRP A 108 2.04 -18.59 10.84
N TYR A 109 2.23 -18.97 9.58
CA TYR A 109 1.13 -19.14 8.65
C TYR A 109 0.14 -20.27 9.03
N ASN A 110 -1.09 -20.11 8.61
CA ASN A 110 -2.10 -21.16 8.68
C ASN A 110 -1.84 -22.23 7.60
N SER A 111 -1.65 -23.49 7.99
CA SER A 111 -1.40 -24.62 7.09
C SER A 111 -2.70 -25.27 6.55
N SER A 112 -3.89 -24.71 6.88
CA SER A 112 -5.17 -25.23 6.37
C SER A 112 -5.23 -25.19 4.85
N SER A 113 -5.89 -26.20 4.26
CA SER A 113 -6.22 -26.21 2.82
C SER A 113 -7.52 -25.47 2.50
N SER A 114 -8.23 -24.97 3.51
CA SER A 114 -9.46 -24.20 3.36
C SER A 114 -9.18 -22.72 3.11
N GLN A 115 -10.20 -21.99 2.63
CA GLN A 115 -10.13 -20.51 2.55
C GLN A 115 -9.73 -19.91 3.90
N ALA A 116 -9.06 -18.76 3.86
CA ALA A 116 -8.59 -18.06 5.04
C ALA A 116 -9.71 -17.75 6.05
N THR A 117 -9.42 -17.91 7.33
CA THR A 117 -10.38 -17.70 8.44
C THR A 117 -9.86 -16.69 9.48
N ASN A 118 -8.58 -16.33 9.41
CA ASN A 118 -7.91 -15.39 10.32
C ASN A 118 -7.63 -14.05 9.61
N LEU A 119 -6.40 -13.59 9.63
CA LEU A 119 -6.03 -12.27 9.13
C LEU A 119 -6.28 -12.07 7.62
N CYS A 120 -6.20 -13.13 6.81
CA CYS A 120 -6.48 -13.05 5.38
C CYS A 120 -7.96 -13.25 5.01
N ALA A 121 -8.85 -13.48 5.97
CA ALA A 121 -10.27 -13.77 5.71
C ALA A 121 -11.00 -12.67 4.91
N ASN A 122 -10.58 -11.41 5.07
CA ASN A 122 -11.16 -10.27 4.37
C ASN A 122 -10.35 -9.83 3.13
N CYS A 123 -9.27 -10.51 2.79
CA CYS A 123 -8.56 -10.28 1.54
C CYS A 123 -9.41 -10.74 0.34
N PRO A 124 -9.23 -10.18 -0.84
CA PRO A 124 -9.87 -10.70 -2.05
C PRO A 124 -9.57 -12.18 -2.22
N ASN A 125 -10.54 -12.98 -2.65
CA ASN A 125 -10.25 -14.34 -3.07
C ASN A 125 -9.61 -14.35 -4.47
N ILE A 126 -9.16 -15.51 -4.95
CA ILE A 126 -8.46 -15.64 -6.23
C ILE A 126 -9.32 -15.18 -7.42
N ASN A 127 -10.64 -15.44 -7.43
CA ASN A 127 -11.51 -14.98 -8.52
C ASN A 127 -11.59 -13.45 -8.53
N GLU A 128 -11.78 -12.83 -7.36
CA GLU A 128 -11.79 -11.36 -7.24
C GLU A 128 -10.47 -10.77 -7.70
N MET A 129 -9.35 -11.39 -7.30
CA MET A 129 -8.02 -10.91 -7.69
C MET A 129 -7.81 -10.98 -9.21
N PHE A 130 -8.30 -12.04 -9.85
CA PHE A 130 -8.29 -12.15 -11.32
C PHE A 130 -9.12 -11.06 -11.99
N TRP A 131 -10.27 -10.70 -11.43
CA TRP A 131 -11.06 -9.57 -11.92
C TRP A 131 -10.30 -8.26 -11.82
N TYR A 132 -9.63 -7.98 -10.71
CA TYR A 132 -8.84 -6.76 -10.56
C TYR A 132 -7.72 -6.66 -11.57
N ILE A 133 -6.94 -7.73 -11.80
CA ILE A 133 -5.83 -7.65 -12.75
C ILE A 133 -6.28 -7.70 -14.22
N SER A 134 -7.41 -8.34 -14.53
CA SER A 134 -7.88 -8.47 -15.93
C SER A 134 -8.78 -7.32 -16.36
N ASN A 135 -9.62 -6.79 -15.48
CA ASN A 135 -10.68 -5.84 -15.80
C ASN A 135 -10.68 -4.60 -14.89
N GLY A 136 -9.76 -4.52 -13.94
CA GLY A 136 -9.63 -3.42 -13.00
C GLY A 136 -8.94 -2.18 -13.55
N ALA A 137 -8.69 -2.11 -14.87
CA ALA A 137 -8.03 -0.98 -15.53
C ALA A 137 -6.82 -0.47 -14.72
N ALA A 138 -5.82 -1.34 -14.55
CA ALA A 138 -4.65 -1.09 -13.74
C ALA A 138 -3.81 0.09 -14.26
N HIS A 139 -3.49 1.06 -13.40
CA HIS A 139 -2.61 2.18 -13.72
C HIS A 139 -1.46 2.24 -12.74
N TRP A 140 -0.21 2.14 -13.23
CA TRP A 140 0.97 2.41 -12.42
C TRP A 140 1.15 3.90 -12.20
N ASP A 141 1.31 4.30 -10.94
CA ASP A 141 1.55 5.68 -10.55
C ASP A 141 2.91 5.81 -9.86
N SER A 142 3.86 6.45 -10.54
CA SER A 142 5.19 6.78 -10.02
C SER A 142 5.25 8.16 -9.40
N LYS A 143 4.15 8.94 -9.38
CA LYS A 143 4.13 10.35 -9.00
C LYS A 143 3.51 10.58 -7.63
N THR A 144 2.46 9.81 -7.29
CA THR A 144 1.79 9.96 -6.00
C THR A 144 2.76 9.65 -4.87
N VAL A 145 3.01 10.67 -4.04
CA VAL A 145 3.84 10.54 -2.85
C VAL A 145 2.97 10.10 -1.67
N TRP A 146 3.43 9.10 -0.97
CA TRP A 146 2.80 8.55 0.22
C TRP A 146 3.83 8.30 1.31
N CYS A 147 3.41 8.08 2.54
CA CYS A 147 4.35 7.82 3.63
C CYS A 147 4.05 6.50 4.35
N VAL A 148 5.10 5.88 4.83
CA VAL A 148 5.08 4.75 5.76
C VAL A 148 6.31 4.84 6.65
N TRP A 149 6.18 4.49 7.93
CA TRP A 149 7.26 4.55 8.93
C TRP A 149 7.98 5.89 9.02
N GLY A 150 7.27 7.00 8.76
CA GLY A 150 7.82 8.34 8.82
C GLY A 150 8.68 8.76 7.63
N HIS A 151 8.73 7.96 6.57
CA HIS A 151 9.45 8.25 5.33
C HIS A 151 8.50 8.41 4.13
N LEU A 152 8.93 9.25 3.16
CA LEU A 152 8.19 9.47 1.92
C LEU A 152 8.62 8.43 0.88
N TYR A 153 7.65 7.92 0.13
CA TYR A 153 7.84 6.98 -0.97
C TYR A 153 6.96 7.36 -2.15
N GLN A 154 7.24 6.77 -3.29
CA GLN A 154 6.44 6.84 -4.52
C GLN A 154 6.27 5.43 -5.08
N GLY A 155 5.38 5.28 -6.03
CA GLY A 155 5.11 4.00 -6.69
C GLY A 155 3.95 3.25 -6.07
N GLY A 156 3.06 2.81 -6.92
CA GLY A 156 1.89 2.03 -6.57
C GLY A 156 0.97 1.82 -7.77
N MET A 157 -0.09 1.08 -7.54
CA MET A 157 -1.04 0.71 -8.57
C MET A 157 -2.44 1.17 -8.22
N TRP A 158 -3.10 1.82 -9.14
CA TRP A 158 -4.53 2.10 -9.09
C TRP A 158 -5.31 0.98 -9.74
N PHE A 159 -6.39 0.55 -9.10
CA PHE A 159 -7.36 -0.36 -9.66
C PHE A 159 -8.78 0.22 -9.53
N LEU A 160 -9.64 -0.08 -10.48
CA LEU A 160 -11.07 0.20 -10.34
C LEU A 160 -11.60 -0.48 -9.07
N LYS A 161 -12.46 0.21 -8.33
CA LYS A 161 -13.25 -0.40 -7.26
C LYS A 161 -14.16 -1.46 -7.87
N LYS A 162 -14.41 -2.54 -7.15
CA LYS A 162 -15.21 -3.69 -7.64
C LYS A 162 -16.55 -3.31 -8.26
N ASN A 163 -17.21 -2.29 -7.70
CA ASN A 163 -18.50 -1.80 -8.21
C ASN A 163 -18.39 -1.08 -9.58
N ASN A 164 -17.19 -0.72 -10.00
CA ASN A 164 -16.89 -0.11 -11.29
C ASN A 164 -16.27 -1.09 -12.29
N ILE A 165 -16.05 -2.34 -11.90
CA ILE A 165 -15.59 -3.41 -12.80
C ILE A 165 -16.82 -4.11 -13.40
N PRO A 166 -17.07 -4.00 -14.71
CA PRO A 166 -18.22 -4.63 -15.34
C PRO A 166 -18.23 -6.15 -15.11
N ALA A 167 -19.39 -6.71 -14.76
CA ALA A 167 -19.60 -8.14 -14.52
C ALA A 167 -18.78 -8.76 -13.39
N PHE A 168 -18.19 -7.93 -12.49
CA PHE A 168 -17.42 -8.43 -11.35
C PHE A 168 -18.20 -9.49 -10.56
N ASN A 169 -17.53 -10.61 -10.30
CA ASN A 169 -18.13 -11.72 -9.59
C ASN A 169 -17.10 -12.41 -8.68
N SER A 170 -17.35 -12.40 -7.37
CA SER A 170 -16.47 -13.01 -6.38
C SER A 170 -16.45 -14.55 -6.43
N ASN A 171 -17.46 -15.17 -7.05
CA ASN A 171 -17.60 -16.62 -7.08
C ASN A 171 -17.03 -17.27 -8.34
N LYS A 172 -16.75 -16.50 -9.38
CA LYS A 172 -16.19 -17.01 -10.65
C LYS A 172 -15.49 -15.89 -11.42
N TRP A 173 -14.47 -16.27 -12.18
CA TRP A 173 -13.83 -15.38 -13.13
C TRP A 173 -14.65 -15.29 -14.44
N TYR A 174 -14.20 -14.45 -15.40
CA TYR A 174 -14.96 -14.20 -16.65
C TYR A 174 -15.14 -15.48 -17.51
N ASP A 175 -14.27 -16.48 -17.34
CA ASP A 175 -14.38 -17.77 -18.04
C ASP A 175 -15.42 -18.73 -17.42
N GLY A 176 -16.12 -18.27 -16.38
CA GLY A 176 -17.17 -19.01 -15.70
C GLY A 176 -16.68 -19.98 -14.63
N ARG A 177 -15.38 -20.11 -14.40
CA ARG A 177 -14.79 -21.04 -13.43
C ARG A 177 -14.64 -20.41 -12.05
N ASP A 178 -14.81 -21.24 -11.02
CA ASP A 178 -14.44 -20.92 -9.65
C ASP A 178 -13.03 -21.45 -9.34
N TYR A 179 -12.06 -20.60 -9.35
CA TYR A 179 -10.65 -20.94 -9.16
C TYR A 179 -10.31 -21.32 -7.72
N ARG A 180 -11.18 -21.08 -6.76
CA ARG A 180 -11.05 -21.57 -5.38
C ARG A 180 -11.19 -23.10 -5.30
N LEU A 181 -11.87 -23.70 -6.27
CA LEU A 181 -12.20 -25.13 -6.31
C LEU A 181 -11.28 -25.93 -7.25
N ILE A 182 -10.48 -25.26 -8.06
CA ILE A 182 -9.59 -25.92 -9.02
C ILE A 182 -8.37 -26.46 -8.29
N ASN A 183 -8.19 -27.77 -8.34
CA ASN A 183 -7.02 -28.44 -7.78
C ASN A 183 -5.83 -28.32 -8.76
N ASN A 184 -5.18 -27.17 -8.78
CA ASN A 184 -4.01 -26.93 -9.61
C ASN A 184 -3.02 -26.03 -8.86
N ALA A 185 -1.97 -26.62 -8.32
CA ALA A 185 -0.91 -25.91 -7.59
C ALA A 185 -0.14 -24.88 -8.44
N GLY A 186 -0.34 -24.86 -9.76
CA GLY A 186 0.38 -24.02 -10.71
C GLY A 186 -0.45 -22.90 -11.35
N ILE A 187 -1.60 -22.49 -10.78
CA ILE A 187 -2.35 -21.36 -11.34
C ILE A 187 -1.46 -20.12 -11.31
N TYR A 188 -1.28 -19.55 -12.49
CA TYR A 188 -0.50 -18.36 -12.73
C TYR A 188 -1.21 -17.53 -13.79
N VAL A 189 -1.54 -16.29 -13.46
CA VAL A 189 -2.15 -15.34 -14.39
C VAL A 189 -1.28 -14.10 -14.45
N ASP A 190 -0.78 -13.79 -15.64
CA ASP A 190 0.04 -12.63 -15.96
C ASP A 190 -0.77 -11.68 -16.83
N MET A 191 -0.96 -10.46 -16.33
CA MET A 191 -1.65 -9.36 -17.01
C MET A 191 -0.75 -8.12 -17.06
N SER A 192 0.55 -8.31 -17.11
CA SER A 192 1.54 -7.22 -17.14
C SER A 192 1.37 -6.31 -18.36
N ASP A 193 0.91 -6.84 -19.47
CA ASP A 193 0.60 -6.12 -20.71
C ASP A 193 -0.61 -5.17 -20.59
N ARG A 194 -1.39 -5.27 -19.52
CA ARG A 194 -2.58 -4.43 -19.25
C ARG A 194 -2.29 -3.24 -18.35
N ILE A 195 -1.06 -3.07 -17.87
CA ILE A 195 -0.69 -1.94 -17.04
C ILE A 195 -0.64 -0.67 -17.89
N SER A 196 -1.45 0.32 -17.54
CA SER A 196 -1.35 1.67 -18.10
C SER A 196 -0.40 2.53 -17.26
N THR A 197 0.40 3.37 -17.94
CA THR A 197 1.20 4.44 -17.29
C THR A 197 0.58 5.83 -17.50
N ALA A 198 -0.56 5.90 -18.17
CA ALA A 198 -1.31 7.14 -18.34
C ALA A 198 -1.94 7.57 -17.00
N ASP A 199 -2.00 8.88 -16.78
CA ASP A 199 -2.68 9.43 -15.59
C ASP A 199 -4.19 9.16 -15.66
N ILE A 200 -4.78 8.81 -14.53
CA ILE A 200 -6.23 8.72 -14.40
C ILE A 200 -6.79 10.14 -14.37
N PRO A 201 -7.78 10.49 -15.25
CA PRO A 201 -8.44 11.77 -15.18
C PRO A 201 -9.00 12.05 -13.79
N GLU A 202 -8.88 13.29 -13.31
CA GLU A 202 -9.33 13.66 -11.95
C GLU A 202 -10.82 13.37 -11.75
N SER A 203 -11.65 13.53 -12.77
CA SER A 203 -13.08 13.18 -12.77
C SER A 203 -13.37 11.71 -12.50
N ASP A 204 -12.42 10.83 -12.79
CA ASP A 204 -12.57 9.39 -12.68
C ASP A 204 -11.85 8.80 -11.48
N ARG A 205 -10.98 9.58 -10.81
CA ARG A 205 -10.16 9.11 -9.70
C ARG A 205 -10.96 8.51 -8.55
N ASN A 206 -12.17 8.98 -8.32
CA ASN A 206 -13.08 8.44 -7.30
C ASN A 206 -13.57 7.00 -7.58
N LYS A 207 -13.46 6.54 -8.83
CA LYS A 207 -13.81 5.16 -9.24
C LYS A 207 -12.69 4.16 -8.90
N TYR A 208 -11.50 4.65 -8.57
CA TYR A 208 -10.32 3.84 -8.32
C TYR A 208 -9.95 3.82 -6.83
N PHE A 209 -9.15 2.86 -6.46
CA PHE A 209 -8.41 2.83 -5.19
C PHE A 209 -6.94 2.56 -5.45
N PHE A 210 -6.09 3.03 -4.55
CA PHE A 210 -4.64 2.94 -4.69
C PHE A 210 -4.06 1.87 -3.77
N LEU A 211 -3.16 1.05 -4.31
CA LEU A 211 -2.34 0.12 -3.57
C LEU A 211 -0.88 0.59 -3.62
N PRO A 212 -0.28 1.01 -2.50
CA PRO A 212 1.11 1.40 -2.47
C PRO A 212 2.04 0.22 -2.72
N ALA A 213 3.16 0.45 -3.37
CA ALA A 213 4.21 -0.55 -3.57
C ALA A 213 5.03 -0.72 -2.28
N THR A 214 4.46 -1.39 -1.28
CA THR A 214 5.02 -1.50 0.07
C THR A 214 6.00 -2.65 0.27
N ASP A 215 6.20 -3.48 -0.79
CA ASP A 215 7.07 -4.65 -0.78
C ASP A 215 6.62 -5.80 0.15
N ASN A 216 7.41 -6.86 0.23
CA ASN A 216 7.19 -8.01 1.11
C ASN A 216 8.21 -8.05 2.26
N MET A 217 7.88 -8.84 3.29
CA MET A 217 8.77 -9.16 4.41
C MET A 217 9.13 -10.65 4.34
N GLY A 218 10.41 -10.98 4.46
CA GLY A 218 10.84 -12.39 4.55
C GLY A 218 11.73 -12.92 3.43
N GLY A 219 12.07 -12.10 2.44
CA GLY A 219 13.03 -12.43 1.39
C GLY A 219 14.22 -11.48 1.32
N GLU A 220 14.96 -11.52 0.24
CA GLU A 220 15.89 -10.45 -0.11
C GLU A 220 15.09 -9.17 -0.34
N TRP A 221 15.62 -8.08 0.15
CA TRP A 221 14.93 -6.79 0.21
C TRP A 221 14.65 -6.21 -1.18
N SER A 222 13.41 -6.21 -1.60
CA SER A 222 12.99 -5.29 -2.65
C SER A 222 12.73 -3.93 -2.01
N PRO A 223 13.20 -2.82 -2.59
CA PRO A 223 12.97 -1.51 -2.01
C PRO A 223 11.50 -1.12 -2.09
N VAL A 224 10.98 -0.56 -1.00
CA VAL A 224 9.65 0.07 -0.96
C VAL A 224 9.54 1.10 -2.08
N GLY A 225 8.41 1.14 -2.76
CA GLY A 225 8.16 1.98 -3.92
C GLY A 225 8.31 1.25 -5.26
N ILE A 226 8.76 -0.01 -5.28
CA ILE A 226 8.97 -0.78 -6.52
C ILE A 226 7.97 -1.90 -6.68
N TYR A 227 7.76 -2.73 -5.64
CA TYR A 227 6.85 -3.86 -5.69
C TYR A 227 5.72 -3.75 -4.68
N GLY A 228 4.52 -4.18 -5.09
CA GLY A 228 3.40 -4.45 -4.19
C GLY A 228 3.10 -5.93 -4.14
N ASN A 229 2.99 -6.49 -2.93
CA ASN A 229 2.72 -7.90 -2.68
C ASN A 229 1.56 -8.02 -1.69
N TYR A 230 0.44 -8.59 -2.15
CA TYR A 230 -0.81 -8.62 -1.40
C TYR A 230 -1.40 -10.02 -1.36
N TRP A 231 -1.68 -10.54 -0.16
CA TRP A 231 -2.32 -11.84 -0.01
C TRP A 231 -3.74 -11.88 -0.58
N THR A 232 -4.12 -13.05 -1.08
CA THR A 232 -5.52 -13.42 -1.25
C THR A 232 -6.00 -14.24 -0.05
N SER A 233 -7.31 -14.41 0.09
CA SER A 233 -7.90 -15.36 1.06
C SER A 233 -7.86 -16.81 0.60
N THR A 234 -7.33 -17.10 -0.60
CA THR A 234 -7.37 -18.43 -1.21
C THR A 234 -6.03 -19.14 -1.08
N PRO A 235 -5.99 -20.33 -0.47
CA PRO A 235 -4.81 -21.17 -0.42
C PRO A 235 -4.49 -21.75 -1.81
N THR A 236 -3.26 -22.19 -2.03
CA THR A 236 -2.95 -23.01 -3.19
C THR A 236 -3.46 -24.44 -2.95
N ASN A 237 -4.38 -24.88 -3.79
CA ASN A 237 -4.93 -26.23 -3.67
C ASN A 237 -3.84 -27.28 -3.98
N GLY A 238 -3.74 -28.28 -3.12
CA GLY A 238 -2.75 -29.34 -3.24
C GLY A 238 -1.37 -29.02 -2.64
N ASP A 239 -1.17 -27.79 -2.11
CA ASP A 239 0.07 -27.39 -1.44
C ASP A 239 -0.25 -26.51 -0.23
N ASN A 240 -0.14 -27.06 0.96
CA ASN A 240 -0.45 -26.37 2.22
C ASN A 240 0.68 -25.43 2.69
N THR A 241 1.78 -25.33 1.94
CA THR A 241 2.87 -24.38 2.19
C THR A 241 2.76 -23.12 1.35
N ARG A 242 1.77 -23.06 0.44
CA ARG A 242 1.61 -21.95 -0.52
C ARG A 242 0.18 -21.40 -0.54
N ALA A 243 0.07 -20.13 -0.88
CA ALA A 243 -1.21 -19.44 -1.09
C ALA A 243 -1.09 -18.43 -2.24
N TYR A 244 -2.21 -17.99 -2.79
CA TYR A 244 -2.19 -17.04 -3.89
C TYR A 244 -1.99 -15.61 -3.40
N ALA A 245 -1.23 -14.85 -4.17
CA ALA A 245 -0.95 -13.44 -3.93
C ALA A 245 -0.94 -12.64 -5.24
N LEU A 246 -1.27 -11.37 -5.13
CA LEU A 246 -1.00 -10.36 -6.16
C LEU A 246 0.43 -9.87 -6.02
N LEU A 247 1.17 -9.87 -7.12
CA LEU A 247 2.44 -9.19 -7.30
C LEU A 247 2.29 -8.13 -8.38
N PHE A 248 2.70 -6.90 -8.10
CA PHE A 248 2.78 -5.86 -9.12
C PHE A 248 4.02 -4.96 -8.96
N SER A 249 4.41 -4.37 -10.06
CA SER A 249 5.38 -3.28 -10.21
C SER A 249 5.00 -2.43 -11.42
N GLN A 250 5.85 -1.50 -11.81
CA GLN A 250 5.63 -0.72 -13.03
C GLN A 250 5.41 -1.59 -14.29
N ASN A 251 6.08 -2.74 -14.39
CA ASN A 251 6.09 -3.59 -15.57
C ASN A 251 5.59 -5.02 -15.30
N THR A 252 5.05 -5.27 -14.13
CA THR A 252 4.61 -6.61 -13.72
C THR A 252 3.27 -6.51 -13.02
N MET A 253 2.33 -7.39 -13.38
CA MET A 253 1.07 -7.56 -12.67
C MET A 253 0.61 -9.01 -12.82
N LYS A 254 0.71 -9.76 -11.71
CA LYS A 254 0.53 -11.21 -11.70
C LYS A 254 -0.22 -11.67 -10.46
N VAL A 255 -1.01 -12.71 -10.63
CA VAL A 255 -1.47 -13.53 -9.50
C VAL A 255 -0.79 -14.87 -9.58
N LEU A 256 -0.12 -15.24 -8.52
CA LEU A 256 0.70 -16.46 -8.47
C LEU A 256 0.67 -17.10 -7.08
N SER A 257 1.07 -18.35 -7.04
CA SER A 257 1.28 -19.10 -5.80
C SER A 257 2.56 -18.62 -5.10
N HIS A 258 2.46 -18.24 -3.83
CA HIS A 258 3.56 -17.70 -3.00
C HIS A 258 3.77 -18.55 -1.74
N PRO A 259 5.00 -18.72 -1.22
CA PRO A 259 5.24 -19.37 0.07
C PRO A 259 4.49 -18.64 1.19
N ARG A 260 3.73 -19.38 2.01
CA ARG A 260 2.90 -18.81 3.09
C ARG A 260 3.70 -18.18 4.22
N GLU A 261 4.96 -18.55 4.38
CA GLU A 261 5.89 -18.02 5.38
C GLU A 261 6.32 -16.58 5.10
N MET A 262 6.10 -16.09 3.88
CA MET A 262 6.42 -14.71 3.54
C MET A 262 5.45 -13.72 4.16
N GLY A 263 5.97 -12.59 4.61
CA GLY A 263 5.16 -11.49 5.12
C GLY A 263 4.67 -10.60 3.99
N LEU A 264 3.45 -10.82 3.48
CA LEU A 264 2.83 -9.95 2.49
C LEU A 264 1.74 -9.07 3.13
N VAL A 265 1.33 -8.03 2.40
CA VAL A 265 0.27 -7.13 2.87
C VAL A 265 -1.06 -7.87 2.92
N ILE A 266 -1.77 -7.68 4.01
CA ILE A 266 -3.16 -8.09 4.17
C ILE A 266 -4.04 -6.85 4.04
N GLN A 267 -4.94 -6.85 3.06
CA GLN A 267 -5.82 -5.71 2.80
C GLN A 267 -7.10 -6.16 2.11
N LYS A 268 -8.22 -5.62 2.59
CA LYS A 268 -9.50 -5.69 1.88
C LYS A 268 -9.48 -4.69 0.72
N PHE A 269 -9.77 -5.15 -0.50
CA PHE A 269 -9.92 -4.27 -1.65
C PHE A 269 -11.32 -3.63 -1.70
N GLN A 270 -11.41 -2.51 -2.39
CA GLN A 270 -12.64 -1.70 -2.46
C GLN A 270 -13.54 -2.07 -3.65
#